data_3ab22545dc57a969795c9faaaf27b2c1
#
_entry.id   3ab22545dc57a969795c9faaaf27b2c1
#
_cell.length_a   1.000
_cell.length_b   1.000
_cell.length_c   1.000
_cell.angle_alpha   90.00
_cell.angle_beta   90.00
_cell.angle_gamma   90.00
#
_symmetry.space_group_name_H-M   'P 1'
#
loop_
_entity.id
_entity.type
_entity.pdbx_description
1 polymer ?
#
loop_
_entity_poly.entity_id
_entity_poly.type
_entity_poly.pdbx_seq_one_letter_code
_entity_poly.pdbx_strand_id
1 'polypeptide(L)'
;MAEALIVFDMDGVLVDVTESYRETIVRTVEHFAGVTVTRPQIQDYKNQGGFNDDWKLSHHIVAQHGAAVEFQTVVDYFQGLFHGNGTDGLIQRERWMARDGLFDRLAARFDLAIFTGRLRWEAEVTLHRFAPSLRFDPIIGMEDVTALKPAPEGLLKIAAAAGGRKIWYVGDTVDDARSARAAAVPFIGIASPDSPRRAEVASLFQAENAAAVIDDINQLESVLA
;
A
#
# COMPACT_ATOMS: atom_id res chain seq x y z
N MET A 1 -21.85 -18.09 -5.62
CA MET A 1 -21.51 -16.64 -5.75
C MET A 1 -20.64 -16.28 -4.57
N ALA A 2 -19.64 -15.45 -4.75
CA ALA A 2 -18.78 -15.01 -3.64
C ALA A 2 -19.60 -14.26 -2.58
N GLU A 3 -19.25 -14.42 -1.30
CA GLU A 3 -19.96 -13.80 -0.17
C GLU A 3 -19.83 -12.28 -0.19
N ALA A 4 -18.64 -11.79 -0.54
CA ALA A 4 -18.30 -10.36 -0.62
C ALA A 4 -17.08 -10.17 -1.52
N LEU A 5 -16.64 -8.91 -1.70
CA LEU A 5 -15.41 -8.53 -2.34
C LEU A 5 -14.43 -8.02 -1.28
N ILE A 6 -13.20 -8.52 -1.28
CA ILE A 6 -12.13 -7.98 -0.45
C ILE A 6 -11.17 -7.22 -1.34
N VAL A 7 -10.98 -5.95 -1.04
CA VAL A 7 -10.01 -5.07 -1.70
C VAL A 7 -8.78 -4.98 -0.82
N PHE A 8 -7.60 -5.12 -1.39
CA PHE A 8 -6.33 -5.02 -0.66
C PHE A 8 -5.52 -3.83 -1.17
N ASP A 9 -4.89 -3.10 -0.27
CA ASP A 9 -3.64 -2.44 -0.63
C ASP A 9 -2.55 -3.49 -0.81
N MET A 10 -1.40 -3.10 -1.33
CA MET A 10 -0.29 -4.02 -1.55
C MET A 10 0.82 -3.87 -0.51
N ASP A 11 1.34 -2.66 -0.38
CA ASP A 11 2.50 -2.34 0.45
C ASP A 11 2.15 -2.44 1.93
N GLY A 12 2.92 -3.23 2.69
CA GLY A 12 2.62 -3.47 4.11
C GLY A 12 1.39 -4.35 4.37
N VAL A 13 0.67 -4.77 3.33
CA VAL A 13 -0.50 -5.66 3.39
C VAL A 13 -0.21 -7.02 2.78
N LEU A 14 0.10 -7.07 1.50
CA LEU A 14 0.41 -8.29 0.76
C LEU A 14 1.92 -8.54 0.69
N VAL A 15 2.69 -7.46 0.61
CA VAL A 15 4.15 -7.50 0.48
C VAL A 15 4.83 -6.63 1.54
N ASP A 16 5.88 -7.19 2.12
CA ASP A 16 6.85 -6.45 2.92
C ASP A 16 7.75 -5.64 1.98
N VAL A 17 7.66 -4.33 2.08
CA VAL A 17 8.37 -3.36 1.25
C VAL A 17 9.53 -2.69 1.97
N THR A 18 9.92 -3.23 3.11
CA THR A 18 10.97 -2.67 3.97
C THR A 18 12.30 -2.52 3.23
N GLU A 19 12.68 -3.51 2.42
CA GLU A 19 13.93 -3.53 1.65
C GLU A 19 13.73 -3.11 0.18
N SER A 20 12.51 -2.75 -0.23
CA SER A 20 12.19 -2.25 -1.56
C SER A 20 11.79 -0.78 -1.53
N TYR A 21 10.52 -0.42 -1.49
CA TYR A 21 10.05 0.98 -1.51
C TYR A 21 10.66 1.83 -0.38
N ARG A 22 10.69 1.31 0.87
CA ARG A 22 11.26 2.08 2.00
C ARG A 22 12.76 2.32 1.82
N GLU A 23 13.49 1.34 1.33
CA GLU A 23 14.91 1.47 1.02
C GLU A 23 15.13 2.42 -0.16
N THR A 24 14.24 2.42 -1.16
CA THR A 24 14.31 3.34 -2.30
C THR A 24 14.16 4.79 -1.85
N ILE A 25 13.23 5.08 -0.93
CA ILE A 25 13.08 6.42 -0.33
C ILE A 25 14.40 6.84 0.34
N VAL A 26 14.97 5.97 1.20
CA VAL A 26 16.23 6.27 1.92
C VAL A 26 17.35 6.63 0.96
N ARG A 27 17.60 5.78 -0.06
CA ARG A 27 18.65 6.00 -1.05
C ARG A 27 18.43 7.22 -1.93
N THR A 28 17.17 7.50 -2.28
CA THR A 28 16.83 8.68 -3.07
C THR A 28 17.11 9.96 -2.29
N VAL A 29 16.70 10.01 -1.02
CA VAL A 29 16.98 11.16 -0.15
C VAL A 29 18.47 11.33 0.08
N GLU A 30 19.19 10.24 0.36
CA GLU A 30 20.65 10.28 0.55
C GLU A 30 21.37 10.80 -0.69
N HIS A 31 20.97 10.36 -1.89
CA HIS A 31 21.57 10.78 -3.16
C HIS A 31 21.44 12.30 -3.39
N PHE A 32 20.25 12.85 -3.21
CA PHE A 32 19.97 14.26 -3.57
C PHE A 32 20.24 15.24 -2.44
N ALA A 33 20.04 14.84 -1.19
CA ALA A 33 20.16 15.73 -0.03
C ALA A 33 21.38 15.44 0.86
N GLY A 34 22.11 14.33 0.63
CA GLY A 34 23.27 13.95 1.42
C GLY A 34 22.97 13.58 2.87
N VAL A 35 21.70 13.29 3.18
CA VAL A 35 21.23 12.92 4.54
C VAL A 35 20.58 11.55 4.51
N THR A 36 20.73 10.79 5.60
CA THR A 36 20.04 9.51 5.77
C THR A 36 18.75 9.73 6.54
N VAL A 37 17.63 9.35 5.92
CA VAL A 37 16.31 9.33 6.58
C VAL A 37 16.05 7.95 7.17
N THR A 38 15.55 7.91 8.40
CA THR A 38 15.25 6.66 9.10
C THR A 38 13.83 6.17 8.79
N ARG A 39 13.59 4.86 8.92
CA ARG A 39 12.24 4.29 8.77
C ARG A 39 11.18 4.89 9.70
N PRO A 40 11.48 5.16 10.99
CA PRO A 40 10.54 5.91 11.83
C PRO A 40 10.19 7.30 11.29
N GLN A 41 11.15 8.05 10.74
CA GLN A 41 10.88 9.36 10.14
C GLN A 41 10.00 9.23 8.88
N ILE A 42 10.23 8.23 8.04
CA ILE A 42 9.35 7.93 6.89
C ILE A 42 7.93 7.64 7.39
N GLN A 43 7.78 6.83 8.45
CA GLN A 43 6.48 6.53 9.04
C GLN A 43 5.81 7.77 9.63
N ASP A 44 6.56 8.68 10.27
CA ASP A 44 6.04 9.94 10.80
C ASP A 44 5.40 10.81 9.69
N TYR A 45 6.00 10.84 8.48
CA TYR A 45 5.37 11.50 7.31
C TYR A 45 4.10 10.78 6.86
N LYS A 46 4.14 9.46 6.76
CA LYS A 46 2.96 8.68 6.33
C LYS A 46 1.80 8.80 7.31
N ASN A 47 2.06 8.89 8.61
CA ASN A 47 1.04 9.10 9.64
C ASN A 47 0.35 10.48 9.56
N GLN A 48 1.00 11.49 8.99
CA GLN A 48 0.37 12.79 8.73
C GLN A 48 -0.71 12.69 7.65
N GLY A 49 -0.57 11.72 6.74
CA GLY A 49 -1.42 11.54 5.57
C GLY A 49 -1.02 12.42 4.39
N GLY A 50 -1.47 12.03 3.19
CA GLY A 50 -1.14 12.71 1.95
C GLY A 50 0.21 12.30 1.34
N PHE A 51 0.93 11.38 1.97
CA PHE A 51 2.20 10.83 1.50
C PHE A 51 2.11 9.35 1.13
N ASN A 52 0.99 8.94 0.56
CA ASN A 52 0.86 7.60 -0.01
C ASN A 52 1.74 7.42 -1.27
N ASP A 53 2.03 8.50 -1.98
CA ASP A 53 2.93 8.54 -3.13
C ASP A 53 4.37 8.71 -2.64
N ASP A 54 5.19 7.67 -2.79
CA ASP A 54 6.58 7.64 -2.31
C ASP A 54 7.52 8.54 -3.12
N TRP A 55 7.17 8.88 -4.37
CA TRP A 55 7.90 9.86 -5.15
C TRP A 55 7.73 11.27 -4.58
N LYS A 56 6.47 11.64 -4.26
CA LYS A 56 6.16 12.91 -3.60
C LYS A 56 6.80 12.99 -2.23
N LEU A 57 6.76 11.90 -1.46
CA LEU A 57 7.40 11.85 -0.16
C LEU A 57 8.91 12.06 -0.29
N SER A 58 9.59 11.33 -1.20
CA SER A 58 11.02 11.47 -1.44
C SER A 58 11.39 12.90 -1.84
N HIS A 59 10.68 13.47 -2.82
CA HIS A 59 10.89 14.84 -3.27
C HIS A 59 10.67 15.86 -2.14
N HIS A 60 9.62 15.68 -1.33
CA HIS A 60 9.32 16.54 -0.19
C HIS A 60 10.47 16.54 0.84
N ILE A 61 10.98 15.36 1.20
CA ILE A 61 12.09 15.25 2.16
C ILE A 61 13.36 15.88 1.58
N VAL A 62 13.68 15.64 0.31
CA VAL A 62 14.82 16.26 -0.41
C VAL A 62 14.74 17.79 -0.33
N ALA A 63 13.58 18.35 -0.63
CA ALA A 63 13.35 19.81 -0.57
C ALA A 63 13.46 20.38 0.85
N GLN A 64 12.96 19.66 1.87
CA GLN A 64 13.10 20.08 3.28
C GLN A 64 14.56 20.16 3.75
N HIS A 65 15.45 19.37 3.16
CA HIS A 65 16.88 19.42 3.43
C HIS A 65 17.65 20.40 2.54
N GLY A 66 16.92 21.29 1.83
CA GLY A 66 17.50 22.41 1.10
C GLY A 66 18.00 22.09 -0.32
N ALA A 67 17.77 20.87 -0.81
CA ALA A 67 18.13 20.52 -2.19
C ALA A 67 16.98 20.89 -3.15
N ALA A 68 17.27 21.75 -4.12
CA ALA A 68 16.32 22.14 -5.17
C ALA A 68 16.50 21.21 -6.38
N VAL A 69 15.68 20.18 -6.45
CA VAL A 69 15.70 19.16 -7.52
C VAL A 69 14.32 19.11 -8.18
N GLU A 70 14.28 19.05 -9.50
CA GLU A 70 13.03 18.86 -10.25
C GLU A 70 12.36 17.53 -9.88
N PHE A 71 11.03 17.55 -9.74
CA PHE A 71 10.26 16.37 -9.33
C PHE A 71 10.52 15.15 -10.22
N GLN A 72 10.52 15.34 -11.55
CA GLN A 72 10.75 14.24 -12.49
C GLN A 72 12.15 13.63 -12.34
N THR A 73 13.17 14.41 -12.01
CA THR A 73 14.52 13.91 -11.73
C THR A 73 14.54 12.98 -10.52
N VAL A 74 13.79 13.30 -9.48
CA VAL A 74 13.63 12.44 -8.29
C VAL A 74 12.90 11.15 -8.67
N VAL A 75 11.82 11.24 -9.46
CA VAL A 75 11.06 10.07 -9.95
C VAL A 75 11.94 9.14 -10.77
N ASP A 76 12.69 9.67 -11.74
CA ASP A 76 13.54 8.88 -12.63
C ASP A 76 14.63 8.14 -11.84
N TYR A 77 15.24 8.79 -10.86
CA TYR A 77 16.24 8.16 -9.99
C TYR A 77 15.60 7.07 -9.10
N PHE A 78 14.45 7.39 -8.49
CA PHE A 78 13.69 6.44 -7.67
C PHE A 78 13.34 5.19 -8.47
N GLN A 79 12.77 5.37 -9.66
CA GLN A 79 12.38 4.27 -10.55
C GLN A 79 13.58 3.45 -11.01
N GLY A 80 14.71 4.11 -11.31
CA GLY A 80 15.95 3.44 -11.65
C GLY A 80 16.47 2.52 -10.54
N LEU A 81 16.37 2.94 -9.28
CA LEU A 81 16.72 2.11 -8.13
C LEU A 81 15.70 0.99 -7.90
N PHE A 82 14.41 1.31 -8.00
CA PHE A 82 13.34 0.37 -7.69
C PHE A 82 13.28 -0.77 -8.71
N HIS A 83 13.34 -0.47 -10.00
CA HIS A 83 13.26 -1.47 -11.08
C HIS A 83 14.62 -2.05 -11.47
N GLY A 84 15.69 -1.25 -11.39
CA GLY A 84 17.02 -1.64 -11.86
C GLY A 84 17.00 -2.03 -13.34
N ASN A 85 17.77 -3.04 -13.68
CA ASN A 85 17.81 -3.63 -15.03
C ASN A 85 16.83 -4.82 -15.18
N GLY A 86 15.85 -4.93 -14.29
CA GLY A 86 14.89 -6.04 -14.25
C GLY A 86 15.33 -7.23 -13.39
N THR A 87 16.62 -7.31 -13.01
CA THR A 87 17.13 -8.41 -12.17
C THR A 87 17.79 -7.92 -10.87
N ASP A 88 18.16 -6.67 -10.79
CA ASP A 88 18.91 -6.06 -9.68
C ASP A 88 18.17 -4.94 -8.96
N GLY A 89 16.96 -4.58 -9.40
CA GLY A 89 16.11 -3.58 -8.77
C GLY A 89 15.68 -3.96 -7.37
N LEU A 90 15.43 -2.95 -6.53
CA LEU A 90 15.00 -3.17 -5.15
C LEU A 90 13.63 -3.90 -5.06
N ILE A 91 12.79 -3.83 -6.09
CA ILE A 91 11.56 -4.62 -6.20
C ILE A 91 11.80 -6.13 -6.01
N GLN A 92 12.99 -6.63 -6.38
CA GLN A 92 13.33 -8.04 -6.18
C GLN A 92 13.48 -8.44 -4.71
N ARG A 93 13.60 -7.48 -3.79
CA ARG A 93 13.73 -7.71 -2.35
C ARG A 93 12.40 -7.78 -1.61
N GLU A 94 11.29 -7.60 -2.32
CA GLU A 94 9.96 -7.78 -1.77
C GLU A 94 9.76 -9.21 -1.26
N ARG A 95 8.99 -9.35 -0.19
CA ARG A 95 8.62 -10.63 0.41
C ARG A 95 7.11 -10.71 0.56
N TRP A 96 6.53 -11.85 0.15
CA TRP A 96 5.11 -12.11 0.35
C TRP A 96 4.81 -12.32 1.83
N MET A 97 3.76 -11.67 2.34
CA MET A 97 3.43 -11.69 3.77
C MET A 97 2.42 -12.77 4.14
N ALA A 98 1.61 -13.21 3.18
CA ALA A 98 0.61 -14.23 3.47
C ALA A 98 1.25 -15.62 3.59
N ARG A 99 0.79 -16.39 4.57
CA ARG A 99 1.15 -17.79 4.73
C ARG A 99 0.47 -18.63 3.66
N ASP A 100 1.07 -19.77 3.35
CA ASP A 100 0.53 -20.71 2.39
C ASP A 100 -0.92 -21.09 2.69
N GLY A 101 -1.75 -21.11 1.64
CA GLY A 101 -3.15 -21.47 1.70
C GLY A 101 -4.11 -20.38 2.21
N LEU A 102 -3.63 -19.24 2.73
CA LEU A 102 -4.53 -18.15 3.16
C LEU A 102 -5.40 -17.68 1.99
N PHE A 103 -4.76 -17.30 0.89
CA PHE A 103 -5.48 -16.77 -0.27
C PHE A 103 -6.32 -17.83 -0.99
N ASP A 104 -5.95 -19.11 -0.94
CA ASP A 104 -6.80 -20.19 -1.48
C ASP A 104 -8.13 -20.27 -0.72
N ARG A 105 -8.09 -20.16 0.62
CA ARG A 105 -9.30 -20.13 1.46
C ARG A 105 -10.12 -18.85 1.26
N LEU A 106 -9.45 -17.69 1.15
CA LEU A 106 -10.15 -16.42 0.88
C LEU A 106 -10.83 -16.45 -0.49
N ALA A 107 -10.12 -16.87 -1.54
CA ALA A 107 -10.65 -16.93 -2.91
C ALA A 107 -11.78 -17.96 -3.08
N ALA A 108 -11.86 -18.98 -2.21
CA ALA A 108 -12.97 -19.91 -2.18
C ALA A 108 -14.30 -19.27 -1.71
N ARG A 109 -14.22 -18.17 -0.97
CA ARG A 109 -15.38 -17.47 -0.36
C ARG A 109 -15.62 -16.08 -0.93
N PHE A 110 -14.57 -15.37 -1.27
CA PHE A 110 -14.59 -13.96 -1.64
C PHE A 110 -13.99 -13.74 -3.03
N ASP A 111 -14.50 -12.75 -3.75
CA ASP A 111 -13.74 -12.16 -4.85
C ASP A 111 -12.65 -11.25 -4.27
N LEU A 112 -11.53 -11.14 -4.99
CA LEU A 112 -10.36 -10.37 -4.54
C LEU A 112 -10.10 -9.24 -5.54
N ALA A 113 -9.73 -8.05 -5.02
CA ALA A 113 -9.37 -6.88 -5.81
C ALA A 113 -8.19 -6.14 -5.18
N ILE A 114 -7.56 -5.28 -5.96
CA ILE A 114 -6.45 -4.43 -5.50
C ILE A 114 -6.82 -2.96 -5.66
N PHE A 115 -6.48 -2.15 -4.66
CA PHE A 115 -6.40 -0.70 -4.76
C PHE A 115 -5.10 -0.21 -4.13
N THR A 116 -4.15 0.17 -4.96
CA THR A 116 -2.77 0.48 -4.54
C THR A 116 -2.29 1.84 -5.04
N GLY A 117 -1.32 2.42 -4.33
CA GLY A 117 -0.56 3.59 -4.77
C GLY A 117 0.52 3.28 -5.81
N ARG A 118 0.74 2.00 -6.15
CA ARG A 118 1.67 1.60 -7.21
C ARG A 118 1.07 1.84 -8.59
N LEU A 119 1.93 1.90 -9.60
CA LEU A 119 1.50 1.69 -10.96
C LEU A 119 0.92 0.27 -11.12
N ARG A 120 -0.13 0.12 -11.93
CA ARG A 120 -0.80 -1.17 -12.13
C ARG A 120 0.18 -2.27 -12.57
N TRP A 121 1.05 -1.98 -13.52
CA TRP A 121 2.01 -2.96 -14.02
C TRP A 121 3.01 -3.43 -12.94
N GLU A 122 3.39 -2.56 -11.98
CA GLU A 122 4.22 -2.93 -10.83
C GLU A 122 3.48 -3.90 -9.90
N ALA A 123 2.19 -3.62 -9.67
CA ALA A 123 1.32 -4.52 -8.92
C ALA A 123 1.22 -5.89 -9.59
N GLU A 124 0.99 -5.92 -10.90
CA GLU A 124 0.89 -7.15 -11.70
C GLU A 124 2.18 -7.96 -11.69
N VAL A 125 3.37 -7.31 -11.79
CA VAL A 125 4.68 -7.98 -11.68
C VAL A 125 4.83 -8.69 -10.34
N THR A 126 4.48 -7.99 -9.25
CA THR A 126 4.57 -8.54 -7.88
C THR A 126 3.57 -9.69 -7.69
N LEU A 127 2.32 -9.54 -8.12
CA LEU A 127 1.30 -10.58 -8.04
C LEU A 127 1.66 -11.80 -8.89
N HIS A 128 2.19 -11.60 -10.10
CA HIS A 128 2.65 -12.70 -10.94
C HIS A 128 3.79 -13.50 -10.28
N ARG A 129 4.67 -12.82 -9.56
CA ARG A 129 5.80 -13.46 -8.87
C ARG A 129 5.35 -14.30 -7.67
N PHE A 130 4.41 -13.79 -6.85
CA PHE A 130 4.07 -14.40 -5.57
C PHE A 130 2.75 -15.16 -5.56
N ALA A 131 1.82 -14.80 -6.43
CA ALA A 131 0.45 -15.31 -6.42
C ALA A 131 -0.08 -15.57 -7.86
N PRO A 132 0.69 -16.28 -8.74
CA PRO A 132 0.35 -16.42 -10.16
C PRO A 132 -0.95 -17.19 -10.43
N SER A 133 -1.44 -17.96 -9.45
CA SER A 133 -2.69 -18.72 -9.55
C SER A 133 -3.92 -17.93 -9.05
N LEU A 134 -3.72 -16.81 -8.37
CA LEU A 134 -4.80 -16.00 -7.82
C LEU A 134 -5.27 -14.95 -8.83
N ARG A 135 -6.58 -14.70 -8.82
CA ARG A 135 -7.18 -13.65 -9.61
C ARG A 135 -7.57 -12.49 -8.70
N PHE A 136 -7.03 -11.32 -8.99
CA PHE A 136 -7.46 -10.05 -8.42
C PHE A 136 -8.12 -9.22 -9.51
N ASP A 137 -9.39 -8.86 -9.33
CA ASP A 137 -10.17 -8.15 -10.33
C ASP A 137 -11.26 -7.29 -9.67
N PRO A 138 -11.21 -5.95 -9.83
CA PRO A 138 -10.21 -5.19 -10.59
C PRO A 138 -8.89 -4.95 -9.83
N ILE A 139 -7.85 -4.57 -10.57
CA ILE A 139 -6.64 -3.96 -10.03
C ILE A 139 -6.71 -2.47 -10.39
N ILE A 140 -6.74 -1.61 -9.38
CA ILE A 140 -6.73 -0.15 -9.52
C ILE A 140 -5.39 0.37 -9.01
N GLY A 141 -4.56 0.86 -9.93
CA GLY A 141 -3.28 1.52 -9.65
C GLY A 141 -3.41 3.04 -9.58
N MET A 142 -2.28 3.72 -9.36
CA MET A 142 -2.26 5.17 -9.25
C MET A 142 -2.68 5.90 -10.53
N GLU A 143 -2.39 5.33 -11.69
CA GLU A 143 -2.76 5.90 -12.99
C GLU A 143 -4.25 5.74 -13.34
N ASP A 144 -4.97 4.91 -12.60
CA ASP A 144 -6.39 4.67 -12.83
C ASP A 144 -7.29 5.69 -12.11
N VAL A 145 -6.70 6.57 -11.29
CA VAL A 145 -7.43 7.58 -10.53
C VAL A 145 -6.88 8.98 -10.78
N THR A 146 -7.73 9.97 -10.66
CA THR A 146 -7.33 11.39 -10.77
C THR A 146 -6.84 11.93 -9.43
N ALA A 147 -7.35 11.37 -8.32
CA ALA A 147 -6.97 11.72 -6.97
C ALA A 147 -6.54 10.46 -6.21
N LEU A 148 -5.26 10.45 -5.80
CA LEU A 148 -4.68 9.36 -5.00
C LEU A 148 -5.28 9.31 -3.59
N LYS A 149 -5.10 8.17 -2.88
CA LYS A 149 -5.40 8.07 -1.45
C LYS A 149 -4.81 9.29 -0.71
N PRO A 150 -5.56 9.91 0.19
CA PRO A 150 -6.78 9.46 0.86
C PRO A 150 -8.10 9.69 0.11
N ALA A 151 -8.10 10.13 -1.15
CA ALA A 151 -9.32 10.24 -1.93
C ALA A 151 -10.00 8.88 -2.12
N PRO A 152 -11.35 8.81 -2.12
CA PRO A 152 -12.09 7.56 -2.21
C PRO A 152 -12.24 7.02 -3.65
N GLU A 153 -11.70 7.69 -4.66
CA GLU A 153 -12.02 7.46 -6.07
C GLU A 153 -11.83 5.99 -6.49
N GLY A 154 -10.70 5.37 -6.12
CA GLY A 154 -10.44 3.97 -6.48
C GLY A 154 -11.44 3.01 -5.85
N LEU A 155 -11.76 3.20 -4.56
CA LEU A 155 -12.76 2.37 -3.88
C LEU A 155 -14.17 2.58 -4.44
N LEU A 156 -14.53 3.81 -4.82
CA LEU A 156 -15.82 4.08 -5.45
C LEU A 156 -15.93 3.42 -6.84
N LYS A 157 -14.85 3.39 -7.64
CA LYS A 157 -14.80 2.65 -8.91
C LYS A 157 -15.02 1.15 -8.69
N ILE A 158 -14.33 0.58 -7.69
CA ILE A 158 -14.49 -0.83 -7.32
C ILE A 158 -15.91 -1.11 -6.82
N ALA A 159 -16.47 -0.23 -5.98
CA ALA A 159 -17.82 -0.39 -5.45
C ALA A 159 -18.90 -0.35 -6.56
N ALA A 160 -18.73 0.53 -7.54
CA ALA A 160 -19.60 0.58 -8.71
C ALA A 160 -19.56 -0.73 -9.52
N ALA A 161 -18.36 -1.29 -9.72
CA ALA A 161 -18.19 -2.57 -10.41
C ALA A 161 -18.71 -3.77 -9.61
N ALA A 162 -18.70 -3.69 -8.28
CA ALA A 162 -19.18 -4.74 -7.39
C ALA A 162 -20.71 -4.92 -7.38
N GLY A 163 -21.47 -3.97 -7.96
CA GLY A 163 -22.92 -4.13 -8.14
C GLY A 163 -23.71 -4.25 -6.84
N GLY A 164 -23.32 -3.56 -5.78
CA GLY A 164 -24.01 -3.55 -4.48
C GLY A 164 -23.60 -4.70 -3.54
N ARG A 165 -22.62 -5.50 -3.89
CA ARG A 165 -22.06 -6.52 -2.99
C ARG A 165 -21.34 -5.86 -1.81
N LYS A 166 -21.28 -6.54 -0.67
CA LYS A 166 -20.48 -6.12 0.48
C LYS A 166 -18.99 -6.05 0.07
N ILE A 167 -18.33 -4.98 0.50
CA ILE A 167 -16.90 -4.77 0.23
C ILE A 167 -16.19 -4.60 1.57
N TRP A 168 -14.98 -5.15 1.66
CA TRP A 168 -14.02 -4.88 2.71
C TRP A 168 -12.77 -4.26 2.09
N TYR A 169 -12.15 -3.31 2.77
CA TYR A 169 -10.85 -2.78 2.36
C TYR A 169 -9.80 -3.04 3.44
N VAL A 170 -8.66 -3.59 3.03
CA VAL A 170 -7.53 -3.93 3.91
C VAL A 170 -6.36 -3.03 3.53
N GLY A 171 -5.81 -2.27 4.49
CA GLY A 171 -4.72 -1.35 4.27
C GLY A 171 -3.84 -1.18 5.51
N ASP A 172 -2.67 -0.55 5.35
CA ASP A 172 -1.69 -0.35 6.42
C ASP A 172 -1.39 1.12 6.73
N THR A 173 -2.01 2.07 5.98
CA THR A 173 -1.77 3.50 6.14
C THR A 173 -3.03 4.26 6.60
N VAL A 174 -2.82 5.45 7.19
CA VAL A 174 -3.94 6.34 7.53
C VAL A 174 -4.68 6.84 6.28
N ASP A 175 -3.99 6.93 5.14
CA ASP A 175 -4.61 7.32 3.87
C ASP A 175 -5.56 6.24 3.35
N ASP A 176 -5.27 4.95 3.61
CA ASP A 176 -6.21 3.85 3.32
C ASP A 176 -7.48 3.97 4.17
N ALA A 177 -7.31 4.17 5.47
CA ALA A 177 -8.43 4.30 6.39
C ALA A 177 -9.33 5.50 6.04
N ARG A 178 -8.73 6.64 5.68
CA ARG A 178 -9.47 7.84 5.24
C ARG A 178 -10.18 7.62 3.91
N SER A 179 -9.52 6.96 2.96
CA SER A 179 -10.12 6.60 1.67
C SER A 179 -11.33 5.68 1.87
N ALA A 180 -11.18 4.65 2.70
CA ALA A 180 -12.26 3.72 3.06
C ALA A 180 -13.44 4.44 3.71
N ARG A 181 -13.17 5.29 4.72
CA ARG A 181 -14.21 6.09 5.39
C ARG A 181 -14.96 6.99 4.41
N ALA A 182 -14.23 7.67 3.53
CA ALA A 182 -14.82 8.57 2.54
C ALA A 182 -15.65 7.82 1.49
N ALA A 183 -15.29 6.56 1.17
CA ALA A 183 -16.05 5.67 0.29
C ALA A 183 -17.18 4.92 1.00
N ALA A 184 -17.35 5.07 2.33
CA ALA A 184 -18.26 4.29 3.17
C ALA A 184 -18.02 2.76 3.06
N VAL A 185 -16.75 2.34 2.91
CA VAL A 185 -16.31 0.95 2.85
C VAL A 185 -15.75 0.55 4.22
N PRO A 186 -16.18 -0.55 4.85
CA PRO A 186 -15.59 -1.08 6.06
C PRO A 186 -14.09 -1.32 5.89
N PHE A 187 -13.27 -0.82 6.82
CA PHE A 187 -11.82 -0.87 6.78
C PHE A 187 -11.25 -1.81 7.83
N ILE A 188 -10.30 -2.64 7.42
CA ILE A 188 -9.49 -3.47 8.30
C ILE A 188 -8.05 -2.96 8.19
N GLY A 189 -7.53 -2.40 9.30
CA GLY A 189 -6.17 -1.86 9.35
C GLY A 189 -5.16 -2.92 9.75
N ILE A 190 -4.01 -2.95 9.09
CA ILE A 190 -2.84 -3.75 9.51
C ILE A 190 -1.87 -2.83 10.25
N ALA A 191 -1.68 -3.09 11.55
CA ALA A 191 -0.69 -2.41 12.38
C ALA A 191 0.35 -3.43 12.85
N SER A 192 1.32 -3.73 11.97
CA SER A 192 2.35 -4.75 12.22
C SER A 192 3.12 -4.48 13.52
N PRO A 193 3.39 -5.51 14.35
CA PRO A 193 4.24 -5.38 15.54
C PRO A 193 5.63 -4.81 15.26
N ASP A 194 6.16 -5.10 14.06
CA ASP A 194 7.48 -4.65 13.63
C ASP A 194 7.46 -3.25 12.98
N SER A 195 6.25 -2.68 12.79
CA SER A 195 6.11 -1.35 12.19
C SER A 195 6.59 -0.26 13.16
N PRO A 196 7.40 0.70 12.69
CA PRO A 196 7.65 1.92 13.44
C PRO A 196 6.32 2.61 13.78
N ARG A 197 6.20 3.12 15.02
CA ARG A 197 4.99 3.85 15.46
C ARG A 197 3.69 3.01 15.48
N ARG A 198 3.77 1.68 15.65
CA ARG A 198 2.61 0.78 15.66
C ARG A 198 1.42 1.30 16.50
N ALA A 199 1.68 1.74 17.72
CA ALA A 199 0.62 2.22 18.61
C ALA A 199 -0.08 3.48 18.07
N GLU A 200 0.68 4.39 17.43
CA GLU A 200 0.14 5.58 16.77
C GLU A 200 -0.70 5.21 15.56
N VAL A 201 -0.19 4.32 14.69
CA VAL A 201 -0.93 3.82 13.52
C VAL A 201 -2.26 3.17 13.94
N ALA A 202 -2.25 2.29 14.93
CA ALA A 202 -3.46 1.66 15.45
C ALA A 202 -4.46 2.70 16.01
N SER A 203 -3.97 3.73 16.69
CA SER A 203 -4.80 4.83 17.20
C SER A 203 -5.43 5.65 16.07
N LEU A 204 -4.67 5.92 15.00
CA LEU A 204 -5.17 6.59 13.81
C LEU A 204 -6.27 5.77 13.12
N PHE A 205 -6.10 4.46 12.99
CA PHE A 205 -7.14 3.58 12.42
C PHE A 205 -8.43 3.60 13.24
N GLN A 206 -8.32 3.58 14.57
CA GLN A 206 -9.50 3.71 15.45
C GLN A 206 -10.19 5.05 15.27
N ALA A 207 -9.44 6.15 15.15
CA ALA A 207 -9.99 7.48 14.91
C ALA A 207 -10.69 7.60 13.54
N GLU A 208 -10.28 6.81 12.56
CA GLU A 208 -10.90 6.71 11.23
C GLU A 208 -12.02 5.66 11.16
N ASN A 209 -12.47 5.11 12.30
CA ASN A 209 -13.54 4.11 12.43
C ASN A 209 -13.22 2.76 11.75
N ALA A 210 -11.98 2.28 11.84
CA ALA A 210 -11.66 0.93 11.38
C ALA A 210 -12.55 -0.12 12.04
N ALA A 211 -13.09 -1.04 11.23
CA ALA A 211 -13.92 -2.14 11.72
C ALA A 211 -13.10 -3.15 12.54
N ALA A 212 -11.82 -3.31 12.21
CA ALA A 212 -10.86 -4.10 12.97
C ALA A 212 -9.44 -3.56 12.73
N VAL A 213 -8.54 -3.85 13.69
CA VAL A 213 -7.09 -3.66 13.54
C VAL A 213 -6.42 -4.99 13.86
N ILE A 214 -5.63 -5.48 12.93
CA ILE A 214 -4.93 -6.76 13.02
C ILE A 214 -3.41 -6.56 12.93
N ASP A 215 -2.63 -7.53 13.37
CA ASP A 215 -1.16 -7.45 13.37
C ASP A 215 -0.55 -7.75 11.99
N ASP A 216 -1.16 -8.68 11.27
CA ASP A 216 -0.73 -9.06 9.92
C ASP A 216 -1.91 -9.67 9.12
N ILE A 217 -1.71 -9.81 7.80
CA ILE A 217 -2.73 -10.33 6.88
C ILE A 217 -3.23 -11.74 7.24
N ASN A 218 -2.44 -12.54 7.95
CA ASN A 218 -2.79 -13.90 8.32
C ASN A 218 -3.86 -14.00 9.41
N GLN A 219 -4.18 -12.87 10.05
CA GLN A 219 -5.30 -12.77 10.99
C GLN A 219 -6.62 -12.37 10.30
N LEU A 220 -6.62 -12.10 8.98
CA LEU A 220 -7.76 -11.54 8.27
C LEU A 220 -9.02 -12.39 8.41
N GLU A 221 -8.92 -13.72 8.30
CA GLU A 221 -10.06 -14.63 8.41
C GLU A 221 -10.79 -14.51 9.75
N SER A 222 -10.10 -14.13 10.82
CA SER A 222 -10.69 -14.03 12.17
C SER A 222 -11.61 -12.82 12.34
N VAL A 223 -11.54 -11.84 11.44
CA VAL A 223 -12.31 -10.57 11.51
C VAL A 223 -13.30 -10.40 10.35
N LEU A 224 -13.27 -11.31 9.38
CA LEU A 224 -14.25 -11.39 8.29
C LEU A 224 -15.45 -12.24 8.73
N ALA A 225 -16.39 -11.63 9.42
CA ALA A 225 -17.62 -12.28 9.83
C ALA A 225 -18.80 -11.91 8.91
#